data_f9cf071e656086b3f4255ba2ad9544b5
#
_entry.id   f9cf071e656086b3f4255ba2ad9544b5
#
_cell.length_a   1.000
_cell.length_b   1.000
_cell.length_c   1.000
_cell.angle_alpha   90.00
_cell.angle_beta   90.00
_cell.angle_gamma   90.00
#
_symmetry.space_group_name_H-M   'P 1'
#
loop_
_entity.id
_entity.type
_entity.pdbx_description
1 polymer ?
#
loop_
_entity_poly.entity_id
_entity_poly.type
_entity_poly.pdbx_seq_one_letter_code
_entity_poly.pdbx_strand_id
1 'polypeptide(L)'
;MYTTRVSRHVDAPPLAVYRTLLDPEAVARWRVPYGMTCRVHEFDAREGGAFRVSLRYEGEDGAGKSGPRTDTYHGRFVELVPDERVVEVVEFETADPLLRGAMTLTTTLVPDGGGTEVLVVHEGVPDAVPAADNETGTRMALDRLAALLEGRPE
;
A
#
# COMPACT_ATOMS: atom_id res chain seq x y z
N MET A 1 -5.31 17.40 6.61
CA MET A 1 -4.88 16.44 5.56
C MET A 1 -3.51 16.84 5.02
N TYR A 2 -2.72 15.86 4.66
CA TYR A 2 -1.36 16.09 4.17
C TYR A 2 -1.01 15.06 3.10
N THR A 3 0.17 15.24 2.48
CA THR A 3 0.70 14.36 1.44
C THR A 3 2.06 13.83 1.88
N THR A 4 2.29 12.54 1.67
CA THR A 4 3.62 11.94 1.85
C THR A 4 4.15 11.42 0.51
N ARG A 5 5.48 11.36 0.40
CA ARG A 5 6.19 10.85 -0.77
C ARG A 5 7.31 9.94 -0.29
N VAL A 6 7.32 8.72 -0.78
CA VAL A 6 8.39 7.76 -0.45
C VAL A 6 8.79 7.07 -1.74
N SER A 7 10.09 7.00 -1.98
CA SER A 7 10.61 6.27 -3.15
C SER A 7 11.60 5.21 -2.73
N ARG A 8 11.73 4.18 -3.56
CA ARG A 8 12.67 3.10 -3.36
C ARG A 8 13.06 2.47 -4.69
N HIS A 9 14.35 2.21 -4.86
CA HIS A 9 14.84 1.42 -6.00
C HIS A 9 14.55 -0.07 -5.75
N VAL A 10 14.08 -0.76 -6.80
CA VAL A 10 13.82 -2.20 -6.79
C VAL A 10 14.56 -2.82 -7.97
N ASP A 11 15.32 -3.90 -7.73
CA ASP A 11 16.08 -4.60 -8.76
C ASP A 11 15.18 -5.58 -9.53
N ALA A 12 14.19 -5.03 -10.20
CA ALA A 12 13.28 -5.76 -11.08
C ALA A 12 12.74 -4.81 -12.13
N PRO A 13 12.43 -5.28 -13.34
CA PRO A 13 11.92 -4.39 -14.39
C PRO A 13 10.50 -3.89 -14.06
N PRO A 14 10.11 -2.73 -14.61
CA PRO A 14 8.77 -2.17 -14.34
C PRO A 14 7.62 -3.13 -14.58
N LEU A 15 7.70 -3.98 -15.59
CA LEU A 15 6.67 -5.00 -15.86
C LEU A 15 6.47 -5.94 -14.68
N ALA A 16 7.57 -6.42 -14.08
CA ALA A 16 7.51 -7.33 -12.94
C ALA A 16 6.95 -6.62 -11.70
N VAL A 17 7.37 -5.37 -11.46
CA VAL A 17 6.83 -4.57 -10.37
C VAL A 17 5.33 -4.34 -10.56
N TYR A 18 4.93 -3.91 -11.74
CA TYR A 18 3.52 -3.64 -12.05
C TYR A 18 2.64 -4.87 -11.81
N ARG A 19 3.05 -6.03 -12.30
CA ARG A 19 2.30 -7.28 -12.10
C ARG A 19 2.17 -7.65 -10.63
N THR A 20 3.23 -7.42 -9.85
CA THR A 20 3.23 -7.71 -8.41
C THR A 20 2.29 -6.79 -7.64
N LEU A 21 2.21 -5.52 -8.04
CA LEU A 21 1.27 -4.56 -7.44
C LEU A 21 -0.19 -4.97 -7.63
N LEU A 22 -0.49 -5.72 -8.68
CA LEU A 22 -1.85 -6.12 -9.04
C LEU A 22 -2.15 -7.60 -8.77
N ASP A 23 -1.26 -8.29 -8.06
CA ASP A 23 -1.44 -9.68 -7.66
C ASP A 23 -1.86 -9.74 -6.19
N PRO A 24 -3.10 -10.21 -5.89
CA PRO A 24 -3.60 -10.23 -4.50
C PRO A 24 -2.77 -11.12 -3.57
N GLU A 25 -2.21 -12.22 -4.06
CA GLU A 25 -1.33 -13.07 -3.25
C GLU A 25 -0.04 -12.34 -2.87
N ALA A 26 0.53 -11.58 -3.81
CA ALA A 26 1.71 -10.77 -3.56
C ALA A 26 1.39 -9.62 -2.62
N VAL A 27 0.26 -8.93 -2.82
CA VAL A 27 -0.19 -7.81 -1.95
C VAL A 27 -0.29 -8.25 -0.50
N ALA A 28 -0.81 -9.44 -0.24
CA ALA A 28 -0.91 -9.98 1.12
C ALA A 28 0.46 -10.19 1.76
N ARG A 29 1.52 -10.25 0.99
CA ARG A 29 2.90 -10.48 1.46
C ARG A 29 3.72 -9.19 1.60
N TRP A 30 3.56 -8.25 0.68
CA TRP A 30 4.40 -7.05 0.70
C TRP A 30 3.71 -5.81 1.28
N ARG A 31 2.42 -5.65 1.04
CA ARG A 31 1.69 -4.42 1.45
C ARG A 31 1.26 -4.51 2.91
N VAL A 32 2.19 -4.84 3.76
CA VAL A 32 1.95 -5.04 5.19
C VAL A 32 3.19 -4.61 5.97
N PRO A 33 3.06 -3.68 6.93
CA PRO A 33 4.17 -3.28 7.80
C PRO A 33 4.64 -4.45 8.66
N TYR A 34 5.88 -4.40 9.12
CA TYR A 34 6.41 -5.41 10.04
C TYR A 34 5.56 -5.47 11.31
N GLY A 35 5.36 -6.67 11.85
CA GLY A 35 4.54 -6.89 13.04
C GLY A 35 3.05 -6.96 12.77
N MET A 36 2.65 -7.00 11.50
CA MET A 36 1.26 -7.13 11.10
C MET A 36 1.08 -8.30 10.14
N THR A 37 -0.15 -8.80 10.05
CA THR A 37 -0.57 -9.75 9.01
C THR A 37 -1.59 -9.08 8.10
N CYS A 38 -1.71 -9.57 6.88
CA CYS A 38 -2.59 -8.99 5.86
C CYS A 38 -3.56 -10.05 5.35
N ARG A 39 -4.83 -9.66 5.24
CA ARG A 39 -5.85 -10.47 4.59
C ARG A 39 -6.53 -9.66 3.50
N VAL A 40 -6.48 -10.17 2.28
CA VAL A 40 -7.17 -9.57 1.13
C VAL A 40 -8.56 -10.21 1.01
N HIS A 41 -9.61 -9.42 1.23
CA HIS A 41 -11.01 -9.89 1.15
C HIS A 41 -11.55 -9.81 -0.25
N GLU A 42 -11.19 -8.75 -0.98
CA GLU A 42 -11.65 -8.47 -2.33
C GLU A 42 -10.52 -7.80 -3.10
N PHE A 43 -10.34 -8.16 -4.36
CA PHE A 43 -9.29 -7.56 -5.18
C PHE A 43 -9.61 -7.75 -6.66
N ASP A 44 -10.17 -6.72 -7.27
CA ASP A 44 -10.51 -6.70 -8.70
C ASP A 44 -9.55 -5.76 -9.43
N ALA A 45 -8.47 -6.32 -9.97
CA ALA A 45 -7.33 -5.57 -10.53
C ALA A 45 -7.64 -5.03 -11.93
N ARG A 46 -8.60 -4.12 -12.03
CA ARG A 46 -8.95 -3.40 -13.26
C ARG A 46 -9.38 -1.98 -12.92
N GLU A 47 -9.37 -1.08 -13.88
CA GLU A 47 -9.91 0.26 -13.67
C GLU A 47 -11.38 0.18 -13.25
N GLY A 48 -11.73 0.87 -12.17
CA GLY A 48 -13.05 0.79 -11.56
C GLY A 48 -13.26 -0.41 -10.64
N GLY A 49 -12.31 -1.35 -10.59
CA GLY A 49 -12.39 -2.52 -9.73
C GLY A 49 -12.18 -2.18 -8.26
N ALA A 50 -12.86 -2.90 -7.37
CA ALA A 50 -12.81 -2.67 -5.94
C ALA A 50 -11.79 -3.58 -5.25
N PHE A 51 -11.28 -3.11 -4.11
CA PHE A 51 -10.48 -3.94 -3.21
C PHE A 51 -10.86 -3.67 -1.75
N ARG A 52 -10.61 -4.66 -0.90
CA ARG A 52 -10.81 -4.56 0.54
C ARG A 52 -9.76 -5.41 1.24
N VAL A 53 -9.03 -4.80 2.15
CA VAL A 53 -7.86 -5.41 2.80
C VAL A 53 -7.88 -5.11 4.29
N SER A 54 -7.57 -6.12 5.11
CA SER A 54 -7.41 -5.95 6.55
C SER A 54 -5.95 -6.18 6.94
N LEU A 55 -5.43 -5.28 7.76
CA LEU A 55 -4.13 -5.40 8.42
C LEU A 55 -4.40 -5.66 9.90
N ARG A 56 -3.76 -6.68 10.46
CA ARG A 56 -3.92 -7.05 11.86
C ARG A 56 -2.59 -7.00 12.59
N TYR A 57 -2.57 -6.31 13.72
CA TYR A 57 -1.40 -6.27 14.59
C TYR A 57 -1.20 -7.63 15.28
N GLU A 58 0.03 -8.12 15.31
CA GLU A 58 0.38 -9.41 15.92
C GLU A 58 0.52 -9.31 17.44
N GLY A 59 0.81 -8.10 17.97
CA GLY A 59 0.97 -7.86 19.40
C GLY A 59 -0.37 -7.64 20.12
N GLU A 60 -0.34 -7.65 21.46
CA GLU A 60 -1.53 -7.41 22.28
C GLU A 60 -1.87 -5.93 22.43
N ASP A 61 -0.95 -5.04 22.09
CA ASP A 61 -1.02 -3.61 22.43
C ASP A 61 -1.49 -2.71 21.31
N GLY A 62 -2.04 -3.24 20.24
CA GLY A 62 -2.45 -2.44 19.08
C GLY A 62 -3.93 -2.05 19.13
N ALA A 63 -4.23 -0.75 19.09
CA ALA A 63 -5.59 -0.27 18.84
C ALA A 63 -5.72 -0.02 17.34
N GLY A 64 -6.47 -0.85 16.64
CA GLY A 64 -6.68 -0.71 15.21
C GLY A 64 -7.69 0.38 14.87
N LYS A 65 -7.64 0.88 13.64
CA LYS A 65 -8.55 1.92 13.13
C LYS A 65 -9.97 1.39 12.92
N SER A 66 -10.11 0.12 12.57
CA SER A 66 -11.39 -0.52 12.27
C SER A 66 -11.93 -1.35 13.45
N GLY A 67 -11.11 -1.62 14.45
CA GLY A 67 -11.46 -2.43 15.60
C GLY A 67 -10.21 -2.83 16.38
N PRO A 68 -10.34 -3.66 17.42
CA PRO A 68 -9.17 -4.08 18.20
C PRO A 68 -8.13 -4.75 17.30
N ARG A 69 -6.93 -4.18 17.25
CA ARG A 69 -5.76 -4.70 16.53
C ARG A 69 -5.99 -4.90 15.02
N THR A 70 -6.97 -4.22 14.44
CA THR A 70 -7.29 -4.36 13.02
C THR A 70 -7.47 -3.01 12.34
N ASP A 71 -6.78 -2.84 11.21
CA ASP A 71 -7.00 -1.75 10.28
C ASP A 71 -7.56 -2.35 9.00
N THR A 72 -8.78 -1.99 8.64
CA THR A 72 -9.38 -2.39 7.36
C THR A 72 -9.53 -1.17 6.48
N TYR A 73 -9.09 -1.30 5.25
CA TYR A 73 -9.32 -0.29 4.23
C TYR A 73 -9.97 -0.91 3.00
N HIS A 74 -10.72 -0.10 2.29
CA HIS A 74 -11.29 -0.47 1.01
C HIS A 74 -11.08 0.67 0.02
N GLY A 75 -11.26 0.37 -1.24
CA GLY A 75 -11.11 1.36 -2.29
C GLY A 75 -11.35 0.79 -3.66
N ARG A 76 -10.85 1.51 -4.65
CA ARG A 76 -10.95 1.11 -6.05
C ARG A 76 -9.72 1.57 -6.82
N PHE A 77 -9.45 0.87 -7.90
CA PHE A 77 -8.45 1.29 -8.87
C PHE A 77 -9.07 2.36 -9.77
N VAL A 78 -8.44 3.54 -9.80
CA VAL A 78 -8.91 4.67 -10.61
C VAL A 78 -8.27 4.67 -11.98
N GLU A 79 -6.95 4.40 -12.01
CA GLU A 79 -6.17 4.39 -13.24
C GLU A 79 -5.10 3.32 -13.17
N LEU A 80 -5.00 2.52 -14.22
CA LEU A 80 -3.98 1.50 -14.39
C LEU A 80 -3.28 1.73 -15.72
N VAL A 81 -2.04 2.22 -15.68
CA VAL A 81 -1.20 2.38 -16.85
C VAL A 81 -0.11 1.31 -16.79
N PRO A 82 -0.18 0.27 -17.64
CA PRO A 82 0.76 -0.85 -17.57
C PRO A 82 2.21 -0.40 -17.54
N ASP A 83 2.97 -0.96 -16.59
CA ASP A 83 4.39 -0.71 -16.37
C ASP A 83 4.76 0.72 -15.95
N GLU A 84 3.78 1.61 -15.74
CA GLU A 84 4.02 3.02 -15.44
C GLU A 84 3.38 3.50 -14.16
N ARG A 85 2.08 3.19 -13.91
CA ARG A 85 1.36 3.82 -12.81
C ARG A 85 0.14 3.06 -12.36
N VAL A 86 -0.08 3.04 -11.06
CA VAL A 86 -1.30 2.57 -10.41
C VAL A 86 -1.83 3.69 -9.55
N VAL A 87 -3.07 4.12 -9.79
CA VAL A 87 -3.76 5.12 -8.97
C VAL A 87 -4.95 4.47 -8.27
N GLU A 88 -4.98 4.59 -6.94
CA GLU A 88 -6.01 4.03 -6.09
C GLU A 88 -6.65 5.13 -5.24
N VAL A 89 -7.95 5.02 -5.02
CA VAL A 89 -8.65 5.80 -3.98
C VAL A 89 -8.96 4.85 -2.84
N VAL A 90 -8.57 5.22 -1.62
CA VAL A 90 -8.56 4.35 -0.45
C VAL A 90 -9.23 5.04 0.73
N GLU A 91 -10.01 4.31 1.50
CA GLU A 91 -10.60 4.80 2.74
C GLU A 91 -10.40 3.78 3.86
N PHE A 92 -10.14 4.27 5.08
CA PHE A 92 -10.20 3.42 6.25
C PHE A 92 -11.64 3.12 6.62
N GLU A 93 -11.93 1.88 6.98
CA GLU A 93 -13.21 1.51 7.59
C GLU A 93 -13.10 1.80 9.08
N THR A 94 -13.67 2.92 9.51
CA THR A 94 -13.53 3.40 10.88
C THR A 94 -14.77 4.15 11.34
N ALA A 95 -15.07 4.05 12.64
CA ALA A 95 -16.09 4.86 13.29
C ALA A 95 -15.54 6.23 13.73
N ASP A 96 -14.21 6.40 13.75
CA ASP A 96 -13.57 7.64 14.17
C ASP A 96 -13.63 8.68 13.04
N PRO A 97 -14.35 9.79 13.21
CA PRO A 97 -14.46 10.82 12.18
C PRO A 97 -13.12 11.48 11.83
N LEU A 98 -12.12 11.40 12.71
CA LEU A 98 -10.78 11.97 12.47
C LEU A 98 -9.96 11.11 11.50
N LEU A 99 -10.37 9.86 11.27
CA LEU A 99 -9.70 8.93 10.36
C LEU A 99 -10.47 8.70 9.07
N ARG A 100 -11.64 9.33 8.92
CA ARG A 100 -12.47 9.18 7.72
C ARG A 100 -11.98 10.05 6.57
N GLY A 101 -12.32 9.62 5.38
CA GLY A 101 -12.12 10.38 4.15
C GLY A 101 -11.33 9.61 3.11
N ALA A 102 -11.57 9.96 1.88
CA ALA A 102 -10.89 9.34 0.74
C ALA A 102 -9.45 9.86 0.64
N MET A 103 -8.53 8.93 0.45
CA MET A 103 -7.12 9.22 0.19
C MET A 103 -6.81 8.76 -1.23
N THR A 104 -5.87 9.42 -1.89
CA THR A 104 -5.38 8.99 -3.20
C THR A 104 -3.97 8.47 -3.06
N LEU A 105 -3.76 7.25 -3.53
CA LEU A 105 -2.46 6.59 -3.52
C LEU A 105 -2.01 6.40 -4.97
N THR A 106 -0.91 7.06 -5.33
CA THR A 106 -0.33 6.95 -6.67
C THR A 106 1.03 6.27 -6.58
N THR A 107 1.16 5.13 -7.26
CA THR A 107 2.44 4.42 -7.37
C THR A 107 2.94 4.59 -8.79
N THR A 108 4.07 5.26 -8.95
CA THR A 108 4.71 5.51 -10.24
C THR A 108 5.97 4.67 -10.37
N LEU A 109 6.15 4.06 -11.54
CA LEU A 109 7.27 3.19 -11.87
C LEU A 109 8.12 3.87 -12.93
N VAL A 110 9.40 4.12 -12.61
CA VAL A 110 10.35 4.74 -13.54
C VAL A 110 11.50 3.77 -13.77
N PRO A 111 11.78 3.37 -15.03
CA PRO A 111 12.95 2.53 -15.31
C PRO A 111 14.22 3.20 -14.82
N ASP A 112 15.08 2.45 -14.15
CA ASP A 112 16.30 2.97 -13.55
C ASP A 112 17.39 1.89 -13.52
N GLY A 113 18.33 1.97 -14.47
CA GLY A 113 19.50 1.10 -14.49
C GLY A 113 19.22 -0.41 -14.56
N GLY A 114 18.19 -0.82 -15.31
CA GLY A 114 17.75 -2.22 -15.37
C GLY A 114 16.76 -2.63 -14.28
N GLY A 115 16.58 -1.76 -13.28
CA GLY A 115 15.56 -1.90 -12.25
C GLY A 115 14.48 -0.86 -12.37
N THR A 116 13.82 -0.56 -11.27
CA THR A 116 12.72 0.39 -11.21
C THR A 116 12.83 1.28 -9.98
N GLU A 117 12.68 2.59 -10.18
CA GLU A 117 12.44 3.51 -9.06
C GLU A 117 10.93 3.54 -8.81
N VAL A 118 10.51 3.10 -7.63
CA VAL A 118 9.10 3.05 -7.24
C VAL A 118 8.82 4.27 -6.35
N LEU A 119 7.95 5.16 -6.82
CA LEU A 119 7.54 6.35 -6.07
C LEU A 119 6.09 6.18 -5.62
N VAL A 120 5.85 6.29 -4.32
CA VAL A 120 4.50 6.26 -3.75
C VAL A 120 4.17 7.66 -3.22
N VAL A 121 3.10 8.25 -3.76
CA VAL A 121 2.55 9.52 -3.30
C VAL A 121 1.19 9.24 -2.66
N HIS A 122 1.04 9.59 -1.40
CA HIS A 122 -0.16 9.36 -0.62
C HIS A 122 -0.77 10.72 -0.26
N GLU A 123 -1.89 11.05 -0.88
CA GLU A 123 -2.56 12.34 -0.74
C GLU A 123 -3.83 12.25 0.08
N GLY A 124 -4.15 13.30 0.81
CA GLY A 124 -5.37 13.35 1.61
C GLY A 124 -5.29 12.51 2.89
N VAL A 125 -4.10 12.29 3.42
CA VAL A 125 -3.94 11.52 4.66
C VAL A 125 -4.50 12.33 5.83
N PRO A 126 -5.36 11.74 6.68
CA PRO A 126 -5.90 12.44 7.85
C PRO A 126 -4.80 12.92 8.80
N ASP A 127 -4.96 14.13 9.34
CA ASP A 127 -3.98 14.70 10.28
C ASP A 127 -3.84 13.86 11.56
N ALA A 128 -4.85 13.07 11.91
CA ALA A 128 -4.80 12.16 13.05
C ALA A 128 -3.79 11.02 12.87
N VAL A 129 -3.38 10.73 11.62
CA VAL A 129 -2.31 9.78 11.33
C VAL A 129 -1.00 10.56 11.27
N PRO A 130 -0.05 10.34 12.19
CA PRO A 130 1.23 11.05 12.13
C PRO A 130 1.95 10.82 10.80
N ALA A 131 2.46 11.89 10.19
CA ALA A 131 3.13 11.80 8.89
C ALA A 131 4.33 10.84 8.94
N ALA A 132 5.09 10.87 10.02
CA ALA A 132 6.24 9.97 10.21
C ALA A 132 5.81 8.49 10.21
N ASP A 133 4.66 8.18 10.80
CA ASP A 133 4.14 6.80 10.83
C ASP A 133 3.68 6.35 9.45
N ASN A 134 3.03 7.24 8.70
CA ASN A 134 2.62 6.96 7.33
C ASN A 134 3.83 6.67 6.44
N GLU A 135 4.86 7.50 6.52
CA GLU A 135 6.09 7.33 5.76
C GLU A 135 6.82 6.04 6.14
N THR A 136 6.93 5.74 7.43
CA THR A 136 7.57 4.52 7.93
C THR A 136 6.85 3.28 7.44
N GLY A 137 5.52 3.26 7.53
CA GLY A 137 4.71 2.13 7.03
C GLY A 137 4.88 1.92 5.53
N THR A 138 4.93 3.00 4.76
CA THR A 138 5.16 2.94 3.31
C THR A 138 6.55 2.40 3.00
N ARG A 139 7.58 2.86 3.71
CA ARG A 139 8.95 2.35 3.53
C ARG A 139 9.05 0.86 3.83
N MET A 140 8.43 0.41 4.91
CA MET A 140 8.40 -1.02 5.27
C MET A 140 7.75 -1.86 4.18
N ALA A 141 6.62 -1.40 3.65
CA ALA A 141 5.94 -2.10 2.55
C ALA A 141 6.81 -2.15 1.30
N LEU A 142 7.45 -1.06 0.92
CA LEU A 142 8.35 -1.02 -0.23
C LEU A 142 9.59 -1.89 -0.04
N ASP A 143 10.13 -1.97 1.17
CA ASP A 143 11.24 -2.88 1.48
C ASP A 143 10.83 -4.33 1.29
N ARG A 144 9.61 -4.69 1.69
CA ARG A 144 9.07 -6.03 1.49
C ARG A 144 8.78 -6.33 0.03
N LEU A 145 8.26 -5.35 -0.71
CA LEU A 145 8.07 -5.46 -2.16
C LEU A 145 9.39 -5.75 -2.85
N ALA A 146 10.43 -5.01 -2.51
CA ALA A 146 11.75 -5.20 -3.08
C ALA A 146 12.30 -6.59 -2.74
N ALA A 147 12.19 -7.02 -1.48
CA ALA A 147 12.66 -8.34 -1.06
C ALA A 147 11.94 -9.45 -1.82
N LEU A 148 10.62 -9.33 -1.99
CA LEU A 148 9.81 -10.30 -2.73
C LEU A 148 10.26 -10.40 -4.19
N LEU A 149 10.44 -9.28 -4.86
CA LEU A 149 10.83 -9.23 -6.27
C LEU A 149 12.29 -9.63 -6.50
N GLU A 150 13.16 -9.36 -5.53
CA GLU A 150 14.59 -9.70 -5.60
C GLU A 150 14.90 -11.10 -5.10
N GLY A 151 13.88 -11.83 -4.63
CA GLY A 151 14.05 -13.20 -4.12
C GLY A 151 14.79 -13.26 -2.79
N ARG A 152 14.74 -12.20 -1.98
CA ARG A 152 15.35 -12.14 -0.65
C ARG A 152 14.32 -12.49 0.44
N PRO A 153 14.75 -12.91 1.64
CA PRO A 153 13.85 -13.09 2.77
C PRO A 153 13.11 -11.79 3.10
N GLU A 154 11.83 -11.93 3.34
CA GLU A 154 10.96 -10.81 3.70
C GLU A 154 11.05 -10.43 5.18
#